data_964d540d941da3c047fe6b3cff51de86
#
_entry.id   964d540d941da3c047fe6b3cff51de86
#
_cell.length_a   1.000
_cell.length_b   1.000
_cell.length_c   1.000
_cell.angle_alpha   90.00
_cell.angle_beta   90.00
_cell.angle_gamma   90.00
#
_symmetry.space_group_name_H-M   'P 1'
#
loop_
_entity.id
_entity.type
_entity.pdbx_description
1 polymer ?
#
loop_
_entity_poly.entity_id
_entity_poly.type
_entity_poly.pdbx_seq_one_letter_code
_entity_poly.pdbx_strand_id
1 'polypeptide(L)'
;MTGKTAKTIFWLGTLSSAIIFLWLTYDFHQQEPKFVKTDQINDQVVAGKKVWHKYNCNDCHTILGFGGYYAPDMTKAYYRLGENNIISIVMNPELVYKDSFRKMPHLGVTKEEAVNLVAFFRWVGTIENRQWPPQDEKFVKAFKLREANAQKLDKTDIVMGSCGGCHSLGKLGGKIASDFNDIARRISYDKDTLVKFIHNPQSVNPGIAMPPQNVSRETAAIISDFILSLKAGKEVQK
;
A
#
# COMPACT_ATOMS: atom_id res chain seq x y z
N MET A 1 52.13 32.72 -11.64
CA MET A 1 51.90 31.97 -10.41
C MET A 1 53.10 31.06 -10.16
N THR A 2 53.68 31.07 -8.99
CA THR A 2 54.85 30.23 -8.70
C THR A 2 54.41 28.77 -8.45
N GLY A 3 55.29 27.79 -8.68
CA GLY A 3 54.96 26.39 -8.41
C GLY A 3 54.63 26.13 -6.93
N LYS A 4 55.20 26.91 -5.98
CA LYS A 4 54.86 26.84 -4.57
C LYS A 4 53.45 27.30 -4.29
N THR A 5 53.03 28.42 -4.87
CA THR A 5 51.66 28.96 -4.75
C THR A 5 50.61 27.96 -5.32
N ALA A 6 50.88 27.39 -6.49
CA ALA A 6 50.01 26.38 -7.08
C ALA A 6 49.84 25.14 -6.19
N LYS A 7 50.92 24.63 -5.62
CA LYS A 7 50.93 23.50 -4.69
C LYS A 7 50.16 23.81 -3.41
N THR A 8 50.29 24.99 -2.85
CA THR A 8 49.55 25.43 -1.64
C THR A 8 48.06 25.52 -1.92
N ILE A 9 47.65 26.16 -3.02
CA ILE A 9 46.24 26.24 -3.44
C ILE A 9 45.64 24.85 -3.63
N PHE A 10 46.37 23.96 -4.32
CA PHE A 10 45.92 22.58 -4.54
C PHE A 10 45.69 21.85 -3.20
N TRP A 11 46.65 21.84 -2.32
CA TRP A 11 46.51 21.12 -1.05
C TRP A 11 45.46 21.75 -0.13
N LEU A 12 45.38 23.09 -0.01
CA LEU A 12 44.33 23.71 0.79
C LEU A 12 42.93 23.41 0.21
N GLY A 13 42.76 23.52 -1.09
CA GLY A 13 41.48 23.21 -1.74
C GLY A 13 41.08 21.73 -1.55
N THR A 14 42.02 20.81 -1.80
CA THR A 14 41.77 19.39 -1.66
C THR A 14 41.46 19.00 -0.22
N LEU A 15 42.25 19.44 0.75
CA LEU A 15 42.03 19.10 2.14
C LEU A 15 40.75 19.72 2.70
N SER A 16 40.42 20.97 2.36
CA SER A 16 39.17 21.59 2.81
C SER A 16 37.96 20.88 2.22
N SER A 17 37.99 20.56 0.93
CA SER A 17 36.90 19.81 0.29
C SER A 17 36.75 18.41 0.88
N ALA A 18 37.84 17.71 1.13
CA ALA A 18 37.82 16.37 1.74
C ALA A 18 37.25 16.43 3.19
N ILE A 19 37.65 17.42 3.98
CA ILE A 19 37.13 17.60 5.35
C ILE A 19 35.61 17.85 5.32
N ILE A 20 35.14 18.76 4.46
CA ILE A 20 33.71 19.04 4.31
C ILE A 20 32.95 17.79 3.87
N PHE A 21 33.48 17.07 2.87
CA PHE A 21 32.87 15.84 2.39
C PHE A 21 32.76 14.78 3.50
N LEU A 22 33.84 14.53 4.23
CA LEU A 22 33.81 13.53 5.30
C LEU A 22 32.89 13.96 6.46
N TRP A 23 32.85 15.24 6.78
CA TRP A 23 31.92 15.75 7.79
C TRP A 23 30.46 15.57 7.37
N LEU A 24 30.10 15.95 6.14
CA LEU A 24 28.76 15.75 5.60
C LEU A 24 28.38 14.27 5.52
N THR A 25 29.33 13.40 5.13
CA THR A 25 29.11 11.95 5.11
C THR A 25 28.84 11.41 6.51
N TYR A 26 29.62 11.84 7.49
CA TYR A 26 29.41 11.47 8.88
C TYR A 26 28.04 11.94 9.40
N ASP A 27 27.71 13.20 9.17
CA ASP A 27 26.42 13.78 9.57
C ASP A 27 25.24 13.03 8.93
N PHE A 28 25.34 12.72 7.64
CA PHE A 28 24.36 11.91 6.93
C PHE A 28 24.16 10.53 7.60
N HIS A 29 25.22 9.80 7.88
CA HIS A 29 25.14 8.50 8.55
C HIS A 29 24.52 8.56 9.95
N GLN A 30 24.70 9.67 10.68
CA GLN A 30 24.03 9.86 11.97
C GLN A 30 22.53 10.11 11.83
N GLN A 31 22.11 10.73 10.74
CA GLN A 31 20.72 11.08 10.50
C GLN A 31 19.93 10.01 9.74
N GLU A 32 20.60 9.26 8.86
CA GLU A 32 19.98 8.24 8.01
C GLU A 32 19.05 7.28 8.78
N PRO A 33 19.43 6.70 9.94
CA PRO A 33 18.56 5.76 10.66
C PRO A 33 17.22 6.35 11.07
N LYS A 34 17.17 7.65 11.34
CA LYS A 34 15.94 8.37 11.72
C LYS A 34 14.98 8.52 10.54
N PHE A 35 15.52 8.83 9.35
CA PHE A 35 14.70 9.01 8.14
C PHE A 35 14.25 7.69 7.55
N VAL A 36 15.14 6.69 7.55
CA VAL A 36 14.90 5.37 6.92
C VAL A 36 14.18 4.41 7.87
N LYS A 37 14.11 4.72 9.20
CA LYS A 37 13.51 3.82 10.21
C LYS A 37 14.15 2.45 10.21
N THR A 38 15.47 2.42 10.34
CA THR A 38 16.27 1.17 10.30
C THR A 38 15.92 0.21 11.42
N ASP A 39 15.40 0.71 12.53
CA ASP A 39 14.87 -0.07 13.66
C ASP A 39 13.65 -0.94 13.29
N GLN A 40 12.97 -0.61 12.21
CA GLN A 40 11.81 -1.36 11.69
C GLN A 40 12.18 -2.39 10.62
N ILE A 41 13.45 -2.44 10.21
CA ILE A 41 13.94 -3.44 9.25
C ILE A 41 14.15 -4.77 9.97
N ASN A 42 13.34 -5.75 9.61
CA ASN A 42 13.43 -7.12 10.09
C ASN A 42 13.56 -8.10 8.93
N ASP A 43 13.72 -9.39 9.22
CA ASP A 43 13.90 -10.42 8.20
C ASP A 43 12.76 -10.46 7.19
N GLN A 44 11.53 -10.18 7.62
CA GLN A 44 10.35 -10.16 6.77
C GLN A 44 10.39 -8.98 5.78
N VAL A 45 10.84 -7.80 6.22
CA VAL A 45 11.05 -6.63 5.34
C VAL A 45 12.13 -6.94 4.29
N VAL A 46 13.24 -7.57 4.73
CA VAL A 46 14.32 -7.98 3.82
C VAL A 46 13.84 -9.03 2.83
N ALA A 47 13.07 -10.03 3.28
CA ALA A 47 12.46 -11.03 2.41
C ALA A 47 11.51 -10.37 1.38
N GLY A 48 10.68 -9.42 1.80
CA GLY A 48 9.79 -8.68 0.91
C GLY A 48 10.55 -7.87 -0.16
N LYS A 49 11.67 -7.24 0.20
CA LYS A 49 12.55 -6.58 -0.77
C LYS A 49 13.12 -7.59 -1.78
N LYS A 50 13.52 -8.79 -1.34
CA LYS A 50 13.98 -9.85 -2.25
C LYS A 50 12.86 -10.28 -3.21
N VAL A 51 11.62 -10.39 -2.75
CA VAL A 51 10.44 -10.68 -3.59
C VAL A 51 10.26 -9.59 -4.64
N TRP A 52 10.35 -8.30 -4.26
CA TRP A 52 10.27 -7.15 -5.17
C TRP A 52 11.27 -7.27 -6.32
N HIS A 53 12.52 -7.66 -6.04
CA HIS A 53 13.55 -7.85 -7.07
C HIS A 53 13.37 -9.16 -7.83
N LYS A 54 12.99 -10.26 -7.17
CA LYS A 54 12.78 -11.57 -7.79
C LYS A 54 11.82 -11.52 -8.98
N TYR A 55 10.76 -10.72 -8.83
CA TYR A 55 9.72 -10.59 -9.85
C TYR A 55 9.84 -9.31 -10.69
N ASN A 56 10.97 -8.59 -10.60
CA ASN A 56 11.24 -7.35 -11.35
C ASN A 56 10.11 -6.33 -11.27
N CYS A 57 9.48 -6.17 -10.10
CA CYS A 57 8.35 -5.25 -9.93
C CYS A 57 8.72 -3.80 -10.28
N ASN A 58 10.01 -3.44 -10.15
CA ASN A 58 10.55 -2.14 -10.50
C ASN A 58 10.53 -1.84 -12.02
N ASP A 59 10.34 -2.82 -12.89
CA ASP A 59 10.26 -2.57 -14.33
C ASP A 59 8.96 -1.84 -14.70
N CYS A 60 7.91 -2.03 -13.90
CA CYS A 60 6.63 -1.37 -14.10
C CYS A 60 6.30 -0.33 -13.03
N HIS A 61 6.70 -0.57 -11.78
CA HIS A 61 6.38 0.26 -10.63
C HIS A 61 7.56 1.09 -10.15
N THR A 62 7.28 2.24 -9.53
CA THR A 62 8.28 3.03 -8.81
C THR A 62 8.18 2.81 -7.29
N ILE A 63 9.31 2.92 -6.61
CA ILE A 63 9.41 3.14 -5.16
C ILE A 63 10.34 4.34 -4.94
N LEU A 64 9.90 5.31 -4.14
CA LEU A 64 10.63 6.55 -3.87
C LEU A 64 11.04 7.29 -5.15
N GLY A 65 10.24 7.17 -6.22
CA GLY A 65 10.50 7.76 -7.52
C GLY A 65 11.45 6.96 -8.42
N PHE A 66 11.99 5.82 -7.97
CA PHE A 66 12.90 4.97 -8.77
C PHE A 66 12.15 3.76 -9.31
N GLY A 67 12.27 3.50 -10.61
CA GLY A 67 11.65 2.37 -11.32
C GLY A 67 10.84 2.80 -12.54
N GLY A 68 9.98 1.89 -13.04
CA GLY A 68 9.15 2.11 -14.21
C GLY A 68 7.89 2.91 -13.91
N TYR A 69 7.44 3.71 -14.86
CA TYR A 69 6.24 4.56 -14.75
C TYR A 69 5.01 3.98 -15.47
N TYR A 70 5.05 2.71 -15.80
CA TYR A 70 3.90 2.02 -16.43
C TYR A 70 2.74 1.84 -15.46
N ALA A 71 3.05 1.55 -14.19
CA ALA A 71 2.10 1.26 -13.12
C ALA A 71 2.26 2.28 -11.96
N PRO A 72 1.31 2.30 -10.99
CA PRO A 72 1.36 3.24 -9.88
C PRO A 72 2.62 3.14 -9.02
N ASP A 73 3.03 4.27 -8.42
CA ASP A 73 4.07 4.30 -7.40
C ASP A 73 3.65 3.50 -6.15
N MET A 74 4.58 2.71 -5.61
CA MET A 74 4.33 1.80 -4.50
C MET A 74 4.83 2.32 -3.14
N THR A 75 5.41 3.52 -3.09
CA THR A 75 5.96 4.11 -1.85
C THR A 75 4.94 4.17 -0.72
N LYS A 76 3.71 4.58 -1.01
CA LYS A 76 2.61 4.67 -0.03
C LYS A 76 1.51 3.64 -0.29
N ALA A 77 1.82 2.55 -1.01
CA ALA A 77 0.85 1.52 -1.38
C ALA A 77 0.17 0.89 -0.15
N TYR A 78 0.92 0.65 0.93
CA TYR A 78 0.37 0.11 2.17
C TYR A 78 -0.75 1.00 2.74
N TYR A 79 -0.57 2.31 2.76
CA TYR A 79 -1.58 3.25 3.26
C TYR A 79 -2.78 3.39 2.31
N ARG A 80 -2.55 3.25 1.00
CA ARG A 80 -3.59 3.36 -0.03
C ARG A 80 -4.46 2.12 -0.12
N LEU A 81 -3.87 0.94 -0.09
CA LEU A 81 -4.53 -0.33 -0.38
C LEU A 81 -4.80 -1.16 0.89
N GLY A 82 -3.91 -1.09 1.87
CA GLY A 82 -3.92 -2.00 3.02
C GLY A 82 -3.38 -3.40 2.67
N GLU A 83 -3.13 -4.20 3.70
CA GLU A 83 -2.49 -5.52 3.60
C GLU A 83 -3.27 -6.48 2.70
N ASN A 84 -4.57 -6.67 2.99
CA ASN A 84 -5.39 -7.67 2.30
C ASN A 84 -5.50 -7.40 0.80
N ASN A 85 -5.65 -6.13 0.41
CA ASN A 85 -5.75 -5.77 -1.00
C ASN A 85 -4.42 -5.94 -1.73
N ILE A 86 -3.30 -5.63 -1.09
CA ILE A 86 -1.97 -5.86 -1.69
C ILE A 86 -1.79 -7.36 -1.96
N ILE A 87 -2.06 -8.22 -0.96
CA ILE A 87 -1.97 -9.68 -1.11
C ILE A 87 -2.87 -10.16 -2.26
N SER A 88 -4.13 -9.72 -2.26
CA SER A 88 -5.11 -10.12 -3.27
C SER A 88 -4.70 -9.70 -4.69
N ILE A 89 -4.23 -8.47 -4.85
CA ILE A 89 -3.79 -7.93 -6.14
C ILE A 89 -2.56 -8.68 -6.66
N VAL A 90 -1.57 -8.91 -5.79
CA VAL A 90 -0.31 -9.53 -6.19
C VAL A 90 -0.49 -11.01 -6.55
N MET A 91 -1.39 -11.70 -5.84
CA MET A 91 -1.67 -13.12 -6.11
C MET A 91 -2.61 -13.35 -7.29
N ASN A 92 -3.58 -12.45 -7.51
CA ASN A 92 -4.63 -12.62 -8.52
C ASN A 92 -4.86 -11.32 -9.32
N PRO A 93 -3.84 -10.77 -9.98
CA PRO A 93 -3.93 -9.49 -10.67
C PRO A 93 -4.95 -9.50 -11.82
N GLU A 94 -5.12 -10.62 -12.48
CA GLU A 94 -6.08 -10.83 -13.57
C GLU A 94 -7.54 -10.65 -13.13
N LEU A 95 -7.86 -11.00 -11.88
CA LEU A 95 -9.21 -10.82 -11.35
C LEU A 95 -9.50 -9.35 -11.04
N VAL A 96 -8.50 -8.63 -10.56
CA VAL A 96 -8.64 -7.22 -10.15
C VAL A 96 -8.62 -6.28 -11.36
N TYR A 97 -7.77 -6.57 -12.36
CA TYR A 97 -7.52 -5.69 -13.51
C TYR A 97 -8.05 -6.25 -14.84
N LYS A 98 -9.07 -7.12 -14.78
CA LYS A 98 -9.65 -7.78 -15.95
C LYS A 98 -10.01 -6.80 -17.07
N ASP A 99 -10.67 -5.71 -16.72
CA ASP A 99 -11.18 -4.71 -17.66
C ASP A 99 -10.29 -3.45 -17.77
N SER A 100 -9.12 -3.49 -17.12
CA SER A 100 -8.18 -2.37 -17.18
C SER A 100 -7.35 -2.40 -18.48
N PHE A 101 -7.10 -1.22 -19.06
CA PHE A 101 -6.18 -1.09 -20.21
C PHE A 101 -4.75 -1.49 -19.81
N ARG A 102 -4.30 -1.07 -18.61
CA ARG A 102 -3.01 -1.49 -18.04
C ARG A 102 -3.23 -2.69 -17.14
N LYS A 103 -2.56 -3.79 -17.44
CA LYS A 103 -2.70 -5.04 -16.68
C LYS A 103 -1.41 -5.36 -15.95
N MET A 104 -1.55 -5.79 -14.71
CA MET A 104 -0.46 -6.43 -13.98
C MET A 104 -0.41 -7.90 -14.42
N PRO A 105 0.75 -8.45 -14.85
CA PRO A 105 0.86 -9.84 -15.21
C PRO A 105 0.74 -10.75 -13.97
N HIS A 106 0.25 -11.99 -14.18
CA HIS A 106 0.27 -13.01 -13.14
C HIS A 106 1.70 -13.55 -13.00
N LEU A 107 2.36 -13.23 -11.91
CA LEU A 107 3.77 -13.58 -11.69
C LEU A 107 3.96 -14.87 -10.87
N GLY A 108 2.87 -15.48 -10.38
CA GLY A 108 2.94 -16.69 -9.55
C GLY A 108 3.50 -16.44 -8.14
N VAL A 109 3.30 -15.24 -7.60
CA VAL A 109 3.72 -14.88 -6.23
C VAL A 109 2.96 -15.73 -5.23
N THR A 110 3.67 -16.41 -4.31
CA THR A 110 3.04 -17.20 -3.27
C THR A 110 2.44 -16.33 -2.17
N LYS A 111 1.55 -16.88 -1.36
CA LYS A 111 0.95 -16.15 -0.22
C LYS A 111 2.00 -15.67 0.77
N GLU A 112 3.01 -16.49 1.07
CA GLU A 112 4.11 -16.12 1.97
C GLU A 112 4.92 -14.95 1.39
N GLU A 113 5.27 -15.01 0.11
CA GLU A 113 5.96 -13.92 -0.57
C GLU A 113 5.14 -12.64 -0.61
N ALA A 114 3.81 -12.74 -0.81
CA ALA A 114 2.91 -11.60 -0.78
C ALA A 114 2.87 -10.94 0.61
N VAL A 115 2.83 -11.73 1.70
CA VAL A 115 2.90 -11.22 3.08
C VAL A 115 4.25 -10.52 3.35
N ASN A 116 5.35 -11.10 2.87
CA ASN A 116 6.67 -10.48 2.98
C ASN A 116 6.74 -9.16 2.18
N LEU A 117 6.13 -9.12 1.00
CA LEU A 117 6.05 -7.90 0.18
C LEU A 117 5.23 -6.80 0.89
N VAL A 118 4.15 -7.17 1.59
CA VAL A 118 3.37 -6.23 2.42
C VAL A 118 4.24 -5.63 3.52
N ALA A 119 5.04 -6.44 4.22
CA ALA A 119 5.95 -5.95 5.26
C ALA A 119 6.97 -4.95 4.68
N PHE A 120 7.49 -5.24 3.49
CA PHE A 120 8.38 -4.32 2.77
C PHE A 120 7.68 -3.00 2.42
N PHE A 121 6.46 -3.02 1.84
CA PHE A 121 5.72 -1.80 1.53
C PHE A 121 5.30 -1.01 2.76
N ARG A 122 4.99 -1.69 3.87
CA ARG A 122 4.70 -1.05 5.14
C ARG A 122 5.90 -0.25 5.62
N TRP A 123 7.09 -0.86 5.65
CA TRP A 123 8.34 -0.18 6.01
C TRP A 123 8.67 0.97 5.05
N VAL A 124 8.64 0.75 3.72
CA VAL A 124 8.88 1.81 2.71
C VAL A 124 7.95 3.00 2.95
N GLY A 125 6.68 2.73 3.28
CA GLY A 125 5.69 3.75 3.58
C GLY A 125 6.05 4.66 4.75
N THR A 126 6.85 4.17 5.73
CA THR A 126 7.28 4.93 6.90
C THR A 126 8.48 5.84 6.64
N ILE A 127 9.21 5.63 5.53
CA ILE A 127 10.38 6.44 5.17
C ILE A 127 9.96 7.91 5.00
N GLU A 128 10.70 8.82 5.65
CA GLU A 128 10.48 10.25 5.54
C GLU A 128 10.98 10.76 4.19
N ASN A 129 10.06 11.18 3.34
CA ASN A 129 10.33 11.56 1.95
C ASN A 129 9.58 12.83 1.52
N ARG A 130 9.35 13.75 2.45
CA ARG A 130 8.67 15.03 2.20
C ARG A 130 7.30 14.85 1.53
N GLN A 131 6.52 13.87 2.01
CA GLN A 131 5.15 13.58 1.55
C GLN A 131 5.06 13.12 0.08
N TRP A 132 6.13 12.55 -0.46
CA TRP A 132 6.11 11.95 -1.79
C TRP A 132 5.47 10.53 -1.76
N PRO A 133 4.63 10.14 -2.74
CA PRO A 133 4.05 11.00 -3.78
C PRO A 133 2.86 11.81 -3.21
N PRO A 134 2.69 13.09 -3.61
CA PRO A 134 1.74 14.00 -2.98
C PRO A 134 0.27 13.58 -3.12
N GLN A 135 -0.07 12.84 -4.19
CA GLN A 135 -1.42 12.32 -4.40
C GLN A 135 -1.84 11.29 -3.33
N ASP A 136 -0.88 10.65 -2.65
CA ASP A 136 -1.14 9.63 -1.63
C ASP A 136 -1.22 10.19 -0.21
N GLU A 137 -0.95 11.48 0.00
CA GLU A 137 -0.97 12.12 1.32
C GLU A 137 -2.32 11.97 2.04
N LYS A 138 -3.41 12.07 1.30
CA LYS A 138 -4.76 11.86 1.83
C LYS A 138 -4.97 10.47 2.44
N PHE A 139 -4.38 9.43 1.83
CA PHE A 139 -4.47 8.05 2.34
C PHE A 139 -3.62 7.88 3.59
N VAL A 140 -2.43 8.49 3.63
CA VAL A 140 -1.57 8.48 4.83
C VAL A 140 -2.25 9.17 6.00
N LYS A 141 -2.86 10.34 5.78
CA LYS A 141 -3.63 11.07 6.80
C LYS A 141 -4.82 10.24 7.31
N ALA A 142 -5.60 9.65 6.39
CA ALA A 142 -6.74 8.82 6.75
C ALA A 142 -6.33 7.58 7.54
N PHE A 143 -5.22 6.95 7.18
CA PHE A 143 -4.69 5.79 7.89
C PHE A 143 -4.27 6.14 9.33
N LYS A 144 -3.48 7.21 9.50
CA LYS A 144 -3.05 7.69 10.81
C LYS A 144 -4.23 8.08 11.72
N LEU A 145 -5.26 8.72 11.15
CA LEU A 145 -6.49 9.05 11.88
C LEU A 145 -7.22 7.78 12.35
N ARG A 146 -7.25 6.72 11.54
CA ARG A 146 -7.85 5.43 11.95
C ARG A 146 -7.05 4.79 13.07
N GLU A 147 -5.72 4.74 12.96
CA GLU A 147 -4.87 4.19 14.03
C GLU A 147 -5.06 4.96 15.35
N ALA A 148 -5.10 6.30 15.29
CA ALA A 148 -5.35 7.14 16.45
C ALA A 148 -6.74 6.95 17.07
N ASN A 149 -7.74 6.61 16.25
CA ASN A 149 -9.13 6.37 16.66
C ASN A 149 -9.50 4.90 16.76
N ALA A 150 -8.53 3.98 16.76
CA ALA A 150 -8.76 2.53 16.73
C ALA A 150 -9.70 2.01 17.84
N GLN A 151 -9.86 2.74 18.94
CA GLN A 151 -10.83 2.45 20.00
C GLN A 151 -12.27 2.90 19.70
N LYS A 152 -12.52 3.62 18.57
CA LYS A 152 -13.82 4.15 18.15
C LYS A 152 -14.20 3.77 16.71
N LEU A 153 -13.64 2.67 16.16
CA LEU A 153 -13.96 2.22 14.80
C LEU A 153 -15.45 1.88 14.69
N ASP A 154 -16.17 2.63 13.86
CA ASP A 154 -17.52 2.27 13.46
C ASP A 154 -17.50 1.22 12.32
N LYS A 155 -18.68 0.72 11.93
CA LYS A 155 -18.79 -0.27 10.86
C LYS A 155 -18.26 0.26 9.52
N THR A 156 -18.41 1.54 9.25
CA THR A 156 -17.94 2.21 8.03
C THR A 156 -16.43 2.19 7.95
N ASP A 157 -15.76 2.48 9.07
CA ASP A 157 -14.29 2.48 9.15
C ASP A 157 -13.71 1.08 8.89
N ILE A 158 -14.34 0.04 9.44
CA ILE A 158 -13.94 -1.35 9.22
C ILE A 158 -14.10 -1.71 7.74
N VAL A 159 -15.25 -1.38 7.14
CA VAL A 159 -15.53 -1.66 5.72
C VAL A 159 -14.57 -0.91 4.81
N MET A 160 -14.41 0.39 5.02
CA MET A 160 -13.51 1.20 4.19
C MET A 160 -12.04 0.85 4.40
N GLY A 161 -11.68 0.39 5.61
CA GLY A 161 -10.35 -0.12 5.91
C GLY A 161 -10.00 -1.42 5.18
N SER A 162 -10.98 -2.32 5.07
CA SER A 162 -10.78 -3.63 4.45
C SER A 162 -11.02 -3.63 2.94
N CYS A 163 -11.97 -2.85 2.46
CA CYS A 163 -12.49 -2.92 1.09
C CYS A 163 -12.35 -1.62 0.30
N GLY A 164 -12.13 -0.49 0.99
CA GLY A 164 -12.08 0.85 0.40
C GLY A 164 -10.91 1.10 -0.57
N GLY A 165 -9.94 0.19 -0.65
CA GLY A 165 -8.89 0.24 -1.66
C GLY A 165 -9.41 0.03 -3.09
N CYS A 166 -10.45 -0.81 -3.23
CA CYS A 166 -11.07 -1.14 -4.50
C CYS A 166 -12.47 -0.55 -4.65
N HIS A 167 -13.28 -0.63 -3.59
CA HIS A 167 -14.66 -0.16 -3.57
C HIS A 167 -14.78 1.27 -3.06
N SER A 168 -15.81 1.97 -3.51
CA SER A 168 -16.18 3.29 -2.98
C SER A 168 -17.44 3.21 -2.11
N LEU A 169 -17.61 4.20 -1.25
CA LEU A 169 -18.86 4.56 -0.58
C LEU A 169 -19.10 6.05 -0.84
N GLY A 170 -19.87 6.34 -1.87
CA GLY A 170 -20.06 7.70 -2.37
C GLY A 170 -18.73 8.31 -2.87
N LYS A 171 -18.23 9.34 -2.17
CA LYS A 171 -16.96 10.02 -2.54
C LYS A 171 -15.72 9.38 -1.90
N LEU A 172 -15.88 8.45 -0.97
CA LEU A 172 -14.79 7.79 -0.24
C LEU A 172 -14.38 6.50 -0.94
N GLY A 173 -13.08 6.19 -0.98
CA GLY A 173 -12.54 4.92 -1.46
C GLY A 173 -12.09 4.89 -2.90
N GLY A 174 -11.77 3.67 -3.37
CA GLY A 174 -11.28 3.38 -4.71
C GLY A 174 -12.40 3.29 -5.74
N LYS A 175 -12.03 3.37 -7.03
CA LYS A 175 -12.96 3.26 -8.16
C LYS A 175 -12.64 2.03 -9.06
N ILE A 176 -11.97 1.04 -8.50
CA ILE A 176 -11.61 -0.19 -9.21
C ILE A 176 -12.83 -1.12 -9.30
N ALA A 177 -13.67 -1.12 -8.26
CA ALA A 177 -14.86 -1.93 -8.13
C ALA A 177 -16.11 -1.08 -7.86
N SER A 178 -17.29 -1.72 -7.88
CA SER A 178 -18.56 -1.04 -7.69
C SER A 178 -18.67 -0.35 -6.34
N ASP A 179 -19.38 0.78 -6.30
CA ASP A 179 -19.74 1.49 -5.07
C ASP A 179 -20.64 0.62 -4.17
N PHE A 180 -20.46 0.72 -2.85
CA PHE A 180 -21.23 -0.06 -1.89
C PHE A 180 -22.73 0.20 -1.92
N ASN A 181 -23.18 1.41 -2.26
CA ASN A 181 -24.58 1.70 -2.45
C ASN A 181 -25.15 0.96 -3.67
N ASP A 182 -24.35 0.82 -4.74
CA ASP A 182 -24.75 0.05 -5.93
C ASP A 182 -24.75 -1.44 -5.65
N ILE A 183 -23.78 -1.93 -4.89
CA ILE A 183 -23.77 -3.33 -4.44
C ILE A 183 -24.99 -3.61 -3.59
N ALA A 184 -25.29 -2.79 -2.60
CA ALA A 184 -26.42 -2.96 -1.70
C ALA A 184 -27.78 -3.03 -2.44
N ARG A 185 -27.95 -2.20 -3.49
CA ARG A 185 -29.17 -2.21 -4.31
C ARG A 185 -29.33 -3.48 -5.13
N ARG A 186 -28.22 -4.08 -5.59
CA ARG A 186 -28.25 -5.22 -6.52
C ARG A 186 -28.09 -6.59 -5.84
N ILE A 187 -27.61 -6.60 -4.59
CA ILE A 187 -27.29 -7.85 -3.90
C ILE A 187 -28.56 -8.60 -3.49
N SER A 188 -28.60 -9.90 -3.82
CA SER A 188 -29.69 -10.82 -3.46
C SER A 188 -29.28 -11.85 -2.41
N TYR A 189 -28.03 -11.84 -1.96
CA TYR A 189 -27.53 -12.79 -0.97
C TYR A 189 -28.09 -12.51 0.42
N ASP A 190 -28.41 -13.59 1.15
CA ASP A 190 -28.60 -13.54 2.61
C ASP A 190 -27.27 -13.28 3.35
N LYS A 191 -27.36 -13.05 4.66
CA LYS A 191 -26.19 -12.74 5.46
C LYS A 191 -25.11 -13.83 5.40
N ASP A 192 -25.49 -15.10 5.52
CA ASP A 192 -24.55 -16.22 5.59
C ASP A 192 -23.86 -16.43 4.24
N THR A 193 -24.60 -16.32 3.15
CA THR A 193 -24.05 -16.36 1.79
C THR A 193 -23.12 -15.17 1.54
N LEU A 194 -23.49 -13.98 2.01
CA LEU A 194 -22.67 -12.78 1.87
C LEU A 194 -21.37 -12.87 2.69
N VAL A 195 -21.40 -13.45 3.89
CA VAL A 195 -20.19 -13.73 4.67
C VAL A 195 -19.25 -14.68 3.93
N LYS A 196 -19.79 -15.77 3.37
CA LYS A 196 -19.02 -16.71 2.53
C LYS A 196 -18.44 -16.01 1.30
N PHE A 197 -19.26 -15.20 0.62
CA PHE A 197 -18.86 -14.44 -0.56
C PHE A 197 -17.72 -13.46 -0.24
N ILE A 198 -17.80 -12.70 0.86
CA ILE A 198 -16.75 -11.76 1.25
C ILE A 198 -15.45 -12.50 1.56
N HIS A 199 -15.53 -13.65 2.24
CA HIS A 199 -14.35 -14.44 2.59
C HIS A 199 -13.71 -15.11 1.37
N ASN A 200 -14.52 -15.73 0.49
CA ASN A 200 -14.07 -16.38 -0.75
C ASN A 200 -15.11 -16.19 -1.86
N PRO A 201 -15.04 -15.09 -2.63
CA PRO A 201 -16.02 -14.74 -3.64
C PRO A 201 -16.24 -15.83 -4.70
N GLN A 202 -15.17 -16.48 -5.15
CA GLN A 202 -15.24 -17.52 -6.19
C GLN A 202 -15.94 -18.79 -5.72
N SER A 203 -16.01 -19.04 -4.40
CA SER A 203 -16.77 -20.19 -3.87
C SER A 203 -18.28 -20.02 -4.02
N VAL A 204 -18.76 -18.79 -4.13
CA VAL A 204 -20.20 -18.46 -4.29
C VAL A 204 -20.51 -18.09 -5.73
N ASN A 205 -19.62 -17.38 -6.41
CA ASN A 205 -19.78 -16.97 -7.80
C ASN A 205 -18.46 -17.18 -8.56
N PRO A 206 -18.25 -18.37 -9.17
CA PRO A 206 -17.08 -18.64 -9.99
C PRO A 206 -17.02 -17.66 -11.17
N GLY A 207 -15.92 -16.98 -11.32
CA GLY A 207 -15.71 -15.99 -12.39
C GLY A 207 -15.95 -14.54 -11.99
N ILE A 208 -16.31 -14.27 -10.74
CA ILE A 208 -16.30 -12.89 -10.26
C ILE A 208 -14.86 -12.36 -10.15
N ALA A 209 -14.66 -11.09 -10.54
CA ALA A 209 -13.36 -10.44 -10.53
C ALA A 209 -12.86 -10.08 -9.11
N MET A 210 -13.70 -10.15 -8.10
CA MET A 210 -13.31 -9.91 -6.71
C MET A 210 -12.41 -11.05 -6.21
N PRO A 211 -11.13 -10.76 -5.82
CA PRO A 211 -10.24 -11.80 -5.32
C PRO A 211 -10.66 -12.26 -3.91
N PRO A 212 -10.20 -13.45 -3.45
CA PRO A 212 -10.39 -13.91 -2.08
C PRO A 212 -9.87 -12.89 -1.08
N GLN A 213 -10.67 -12.58 -0.07
CA GLN A 213 -10.31 -11.61 0.97
C GLN A 213 -9.81 -12.36 2.21
N ASN A 214 -8.64 -11.94 2.73
CA ASN A 214 -8.08 -12.52 3.96
C ASN A 214 -8.66 -11.86 5.23
N VAL A 215 -9.96 -11.60 5.25
CA VAL A 215 -10.66 -11.07 6.42
C VAL A 215 -11.15 -12.21 7.32
N SER A 216 -11.17 -12.00 8.64
CA SER A 216 -11.74 -12.98 9.55
C SER A 216 -13.26 -13.13 9.31
N ARG A 217 -13.86 -14.24 9.77
CA ARG A 217 -15.31 -14.43 9.67
C ARG A 217 -16.08 -13.34 10.40
N GLU A 218 -15.56 -12.88 11.55
CA GLU A 218 -16.13 -11.78 12.32
C GLU A 218 -16.13 -10.48 11.53
N THR A 219 -15.01 -10.16 10.90
CA THR A 219 -14.89 -8.97 10.03
C THR A 219 -15.83 -9.10 8.82
N ALA A 220 -15.91 -10.26 8.19
CA ALA A 220 -16.83 -10.52 7.07
C ALA A 220 -18.30 -10.37 7.51
N ALA A 221 -18.65 -10.77 8.73
CA ALA A 221 -20.00 -10.58 9.28
C ALA A 221 -20.33 -9.09 9.50
N ILE A 222 -19.38 -8.30 10.01
CA ILE A 222 -19.54 -6.84 10.17
C ILE A 222 -19.74 -6.17 8.81
N ILE A 223 -18.95 -6.54 7.81
CA ILE A 223 -19.07 -6.02 6.44
C ILE A 223 -20.43 -6.41 5.83
N SER A 224 -20.88 -7.64 6.05
CA SER A 224 -22.21 -8.12 5.58
C SER A 224 -23.34 -7.31 6.21
N ASP A 225 -23.30 -7.11 7.53
CA ASP A 225 -24.30 -6.29 8.23
C ASP A 225 -24.32 -4.85 7.74
N PHE A 226 -23.15 -4.29 7.41
CA PHE A 226 -23.05 -2.96 6.83
C PHE A 226 -23.74 -2.87 5.47
N ILE A 227 -23.43 -3.80 4.53
CA ILE A 227 -24.01 -3.84 3.19
C ILE A 227 -25.54 -4.01 3.28
N LEU A 228 -26.01 -4.91 4.13
CA LEU A 228 -27.44 -5.14 4.32
C LEU A 228 -28.14 -3.94 4.97
N SER A 229 -27.46 -3.17 5.83
CA SER A 229 -28.01 -1.93 6.39
C SER A 229 -28.18 -0.83 5.34
N LEU A 230 -27.26 -0.72 4.38
CA LEU A 230 -27.40 0.18 3.24
C LEU A 230 -28.58 -0.21 2.36
N LYS A 231 -28.82 -1.52 2.15
CA LYS A 231 -30.00 -2.02 1.41
C LYS A 231 -31.32 -1.65 2.08
N ALA A 232 -31.36 -1.65 3.41
CA ALA A 232 -32.54 -1.30 4.19
C ALA A 232 -32.81 0.23 4.28
N GLY A 233 -32.02 1.05 3.57
CA GLY A 233 -32.19 2.52 3.57
C GLY A 233 -31.83 3.21 4.88
N LYS A 234 -31.10 2.53 5.78
CA LYS A 234 -30.54 3.16 6.98
C LYS A 234 -29.33 3.95 6.54
N GLU A 235 -29.49 5.25 6.32
CA GLU A 235 -28.38 6.18 6.11
C GLU A 235 -27.35 6.00 7.21
N VAL A 236 -26.09 5.81 6.80
CA VAL A 236 -24.96 5.93 7.72
C VAL A 236 -24.90 7.42 8.12
N GLN A 237 -25.42 7.74 9.30
CA GLN A 237 -25.25 9.07 9.87
C GLN A 237 -23.76 9.37 9.97
N LYS A 238 -23.38 10.52 9.39
CA LYS A 238 -22.02 11.09 9.42
C LYS A 238 -21.53 11.34 10.82
#